data_87aca0898b01ac4140a769355969793f
#
_entry.id   87aca0898b01ac4140a769355969793f
#
_cell.length_a   1.000
_cell.length_b   1.000
_cell.length_c   1.000
_cell.angle_alpha   90.00
_cell.angle_beta   90.00
_cell.angle_gamma   90.00
#
_symmetry.space_group_name_H-M   'P 1'
#
loop_
_entity.id
_entity.type
_entity.pdbx_description
1 polymer ?
#
loop_
_entity_poly.entity_id
_entity_poly.type
_entity_poly.pdbx_seq_one_letter_code
_entity_poly.pdbx_strand_id
1 'polypeptide(L)'
;MGRRATLVSAFVVAAICLLPRQARADQQRDPELKALLQKIIGRTDCFADKFDSEVWYKTMEPRLARLVPTHEARMEILDHVYCEAKRDPKLQLPPDLVLALIEVESRFDAFAVSPAGAVGLMQVMPFWPRQLGVQNQLVRVEPNIRMGCEILRYYLRVENHIWSRALARYNGCVGRNTYPALVMQRWQRAWRF
;
A
#
# COMPACT_ATOMS: atom_id res chain seq x y z
N MET A 1 4.23 -26.21 40.69
CA MET A 1 3.21 -26.31 39.64
C MET A 1 3.27 -25.03 38.81
N GLY A 2 4.09 -25.03 37.76
CA GLY A 2 4.32 -23.88 36.90
C GLY A 2 3.40 -23.95 35.66
N ARG A 3 2.51 -22.97 35.52
CA ARG A 3 1.71 -22.80 34.31
C ARG A 3 2.58 -22.15 33.23
N ARG A 4 2.92 -22.94 32.21
CA ARG A 4 3.51 -22.43 30.96
C ARG A 4 2.41 -21.72 30.18
N ALA A 5 2.52 -20.37 30.07
CA ALA A 5 1.72 -19.60 29.14
C ALA A 5 2.23 -19.87 27.73
N THR A 6 1.48 -20.61 26.96
CA THR A 6 1.66 -20.77 25.51
C THR A 6 1.28 -19.46 24.84
N LEU A 7 2.28 -18.72 24.36
CA LEU A 7 2.10 -17.60 23.43
C LEU A 7 1.55 -18.18 22.12
N VAL A 8 0.26 -18.08 21.94
CA VAL A 8 -0.38 -18.28 20.64
C VAL A 8 -0.01 -17.09 19.78
N SER A 9 1.00 -17.29 18.95
CA SER A 9 1.34 -16.36 17.87
C SER A 9 0.17 -16.31 16.92
N ALA A 10 -0.67 -15.29 17.05
CA ALA A 10 -1.74 -15.03 16.11
C ALA A 10 -1.10 -14.58 14.78
N PHE A 11 -0.78 -15.56 13.93
CA PHE A 11 -0.57 -15.28 12.52
C PHE A 11 -1.89 -14.69 12.00
N VAL A 12 -1.89 -13.36 11.81
CA VAL A 12 -2.88 -12.72 10.97
C VAL A 12 -2.57 -13.21 9.55
N VAL A 13 -3.20 -14.31 9.21
CA VAL A 13 -3.28 -14.78 7.83
C VAL A 13 -4.06 -13.68 7.13
N ALA A 14 -3.35 -12.76 6.46
CA ALA A 14 -3.97 -11.99 5.40
C ALA A 14 -4.72 -13.03 4.57
N ALA A 15 -6.04 -12.92 4.51
CA ALA A 15 -6.87 -13.82 3.73
C ALA A 15 -6.46 -13.62 2.26
N ILE A 16 -5.38 -14.31 1.89
CA ILE A 16 -4.91 -14.35 0.51
C ILE A 16 -6.04 -15.02 -0.22
N CYS A 17 -6.82 -14.21 -0.95
CA CYS A 17 -7.59 -14.77 -2.02
C CYS A 17 -6.56 -15.49 -2.88
N LEU A 18 -6.57 -16.83 -2.83
CA LEU A 18 -5.88 -17.64 -3.83
C LEU A 18 -6.44 -17.19 -5.16
N LEU A 19 -5.76 -16.21 -5.76
CA LEU A 19 -6.18 -15.63 -7.02
C LEU A 19 -6.21 -16.77 -8.04
N PRO A 20 -7.32 -17.01 -8.71
CA PRO A 20 -7.27 -17.79 -9.92
C PRO A 20 -6.20 -17.14 -10.82
N ARG A 21 -5.40 -17.94 -11.48
CA ARG A 21 -4.34 -17.48 -12.41
C ARG A 21 -4.80 -16.36 -13.36
N GLN A 22 -6.09 -16.28 -13.64
CA GLN A 22 -6.75 -15.29 -14.47
C GLN A 22 -6.68 -13.85 -13.92
N ALA A 23 -6.98 -13.60 -12.65
CA ALA A 23 -6.95 -12.23 -12.10
C ALA A 23 -5.54 -11.63 -12.09
N ARG A 24 -4.49 -12.46 -11.93
CA ARG A 24 -3.09 -12.05 -12.09
C ARG A 24 -2.75 -11.77 -13.56
N ALA A 25 -3.27 -12.58 -14.48
CA ALA A 25 -3.05 -12.41 -15.91
C ALA A 25 -3.71 -11.13 -16.42
N ASP A 26 -4.87 -10.75 -15.88
CA ASP A 26 -5.58 -9.53 -16.27
C ASP A 26 -4.80 -8.28 -15.81
N GLN A 27 -4.33 -8.25 -14.57
CA GLN A 27 -3.49 -7.15 -14.09
C GLN A 27 -2.19 -7.03 -14.88
N GLN A 28 -1.54 -8.15 -15.22
CA GLN A 28 -0.29 -8.18 -15.97
C GLN A 28 -0.46 -7.73 -17.43
N ARG A 29 -1.67 -7.80 -17.99
CA ARG A 29 -1.97 -7.47 -19.39
C ARG A 29 -2.59 -6.09 -19.57
N ASP A 30 -2.71 -5.30 -18.50
CA ASP A 30 -3.31 -3.98 -18.57
C ASP A 30 -2.31 -2.95 -19.17
N PRO A 31 -2.45 -2.58 -20.45
CA PRO A 31 -1.51 -1.67 -21.12
C PRO A 31 -1.66 -0.24 -20.62
N GLU A 32 -2.84 0.15 -20.14
CA GLU A 32 -3.10 1.50 -19.64
C GLU A 32 -2.41 1.69 -18.29
N LEU A 33 -2.55 0.74 -17.37
CA LEU A 33 -1.83 0.77 -16.11
C LEU A 33 -0.31 0.76 -16.34
N LYS A 34 0.19 -0.03 -17.30
CA LYS A 34 1.61 -0.01 -17.65
C LYS A 34 2.07 1.37 -18.10
N ALA A 35 1.32 2.04 -19.00
CA ALA A 35 1.66 3.38 -19.49
C ALA A 35 1.64 4.44 -18.38
N LEU A 36 0.71 4.35 -17.42
CA LEU A 36 0.66 5.20 -16.24
C LEU A 36 1.90 5.02 -15.35
N LEU A 37 2.26 3.79 -15.04
CA LEU A 37 3.43 3.49 -14.21
C LEU A 37 4.72 3.97 -14.87
N GLN A 38 4.84 3.93 -16.19
CA GLN A 38 6.00 4.48 -16.91
C GLN A 38 6.14 6.00 -16.73
N LYS A 39 5.04 6.75 -16.62
CA LYS A 39 5.06 8.21 -16.46
C LYS A 39 5.52 8.67 -15.07
N ILE A 40 5.34 7.85 -14.03
CA ILE A 40 5.69 8.22 -12.65
C ILE A 40 7.16 7.94 -12.30
N ILE A 41 7.84 7.13 -13.09
CA ILE A 41 9.25 6.81 -12.89
C ILE A 41 10.09 8.07 -13.14
N GLY A 42 10.71 8.62 -12.08
CA GLY A 42 11.62 9.78 -12.19
C GLY A 42 11.10 11.15 -11.72
N ARG A 43 9.91 11.25 -11.12
CA ARG A 43 9.41 12.53 -10.55
C ARG A 43 9.68 12.59 -9.05
N THR A 44 10.31 13.69 -8.57
CA THR A 44 10.85 13.83 -7.20
C THR A 44 10.26 14.94 -6.32
N ASP A 45 9.48 15.89 -6.82
CA ASP A 45 9.01 17.02 -6.01
C ASP A 45 7.60 16.79 -5.45
N CYS A 46 7.44 16.86 -4.11
CA CYS A 46 6.21 16.46 -3.47
C CYS A 46 5.61 17.40 -2.42
N PHE A 47 6.31 18.39 -1.90
CA PHE A 47 5.75 19.25 -0.85
C PHE A 47 5.31 20.61 -1.37
N ALA A 48 4.00 20.86 -1.41
CA ALA A 48 3.43 22.17 -1.68
C ALA A 48 3.13 22.96 -0.40
N ASP A 49 2.86 22.30 0.73
CA ASP A 49 2.48 22.92 1.99
C ASP A 49 3.21 22.28 3.19
N LYS A 50 4.03 23.12 3.87
CA LYS A 50 4.77 22.69 5.06
C LYS A 50 3.88 22.53 6.30
N PHE A 51 2.81 23.31 6.43
CA PHE A 51 1.96 23.26 7.62
C PHE A 51 1.17 21.96 7.68
N ASP A 52 0.54 21.57 6.59
CA ASP A 52 -0.20 20.31 6.49
C ASP A 52 0.70 19.10 6.76
N SER A 53 1.95 19.15 6.25
CA SER A 53 2.91 18.06 6.47
C SER A 53 3.32 17.96 7.93
N GLU A 54 3.57 19.07 8.62
CA GLU A 54 3.92 19.03 10.05
C GLU A 54 2.80 18.48 10.93
N VAL A 55 1.55 18.87 10.68
CA VAL A 55 0.39 18.33 11.39
C VAL A 55 0.25 16.83 11.14
N TRP A 56 0.47 16.41 9.90
CA TRP A 56 0.49 15.01 9.49
C TRP A 56 1.52 14.20 10.29
N TYR A 57 2.80 14.64 10.29
CA TYR A 57 3.87 13.91 11.00
C TYR A 57 3.62 13.84 12.50
N LYS A 58 3.27 14.96 13.14
CA LYS A 58 2.98 15.00 14.58
C LYS A 58 1.85 14.04 14.98
N THR A 59 0.90 13.81 14.08
CA THR A 59 -0.24 12.93 14.34
C THR A 59 0.08 11.47 14.05
N MET A 60 0.79 11.18 12.96
CA MET A 60 0.96 9.80 12.46
C MET A 60 2.20 9.09 12.98
N GLU A 61 3.27 9.85 13.25
CA GLU A 61 4.52 9.25 13.76
C GLU A 61 4.33 8.45 15.06
N PRO A 62 3.62 8.96 16.10
CA PRO A 62 3.38 8.19 17.32
C PRO A 62 2.54 6.93 17.10
N ARG A 63 1.64 6.94 16.10
CA ARG A 63 0.83 5.77 15.75
C ARG A 63 1.68 4.70 15.06
N LEU A 64 2.56 5.15 14.15
CA LEU A 64 3.47 4.26 13.43
C LEU A 64 4.58 3.68 14.33
N ALA A 65 4.95 4.36 15.41
CA ALA A 65 5.98 3.92 16.36
C ALA A 65 5.69 2.54 16.99
N ARG A 66 4.43 2.11 17.01
CA ARG A 66 4.03 0.78 17.51
C ARG A 66 4.40 -0.36 16.55
N LEU A 67 4.67 -0.04 15.28
CA LEU A 67 4.88 -1.01 14.21
C LEU A 67 6.30 -0.90 13.61
N VAL A 68 6.84 0.31 13.53
CA VAL A 68 8.17 0.61 12.98
C VAL A 68 9.07 1.18 14.09
N PRO A 69 10.10 0.44 14.54
CA PRO A 69 10.87 0.81 15.74
C PRO A 69 11.70 2.09 15.59
N THR A 70 12.36 2.29 14.43
CA THR A 70 13.28 3.42 14.25
C THR A 70 12.56 4.68 13.78
N HIS A 71 12.97 5.83 14.30
CA HIS A 71 12.39 7.12 13.92
C HIS A 71 12.63 7.43 12.44
N GLU A 72 13.83 7.17 11.96
CA GLU A 72 14.22 7.41 10.57
C GLU A 72 13.35 6.65 9.58
N ALA A 73 13.12 5.35 9.84
CA ALA A 73 12.23 4.54 8.98
C ALA A 73 10.77 5.02 9.04
N ARG A 74 10.31 5.49 10.22
CA ARG A 74 8.95 6.07 10.32
C ARG A 74 8.83 7.32 9.47
N MET A 75 9.80 8.22 9.58
CA MET A 75 9.78 9.48 8.80
C MET A 75 9.86 9.21 7.32
N GLU A 76 10.74 8.29 6.87
CA GLU A 76 10.83 7.89 5.46
C GLU A 76 9.49 7.37 4.91
N ILE A 77 8.82 6.48 5.66
CA ILE A 77 7.51 5.95 5.26
C ILE A 77 6.46 7.06 5.21
N LEU A 78 6.39 7.92 6.24
CA LEU A 78 5.39 8.98 6.32
C LEU A 78 5.58 10.02 5.21
N ASP A 79 6.83 10.38 4.90
CA ASP A 79 7.19 11.24 3.79
C ASP A 79 6.64 10.72 2.47
N HIS A 80 7.03 9.50 2.14
CA HIS A 80 6.64 8.92 0.86
C HIS A 80 5.14 8.63 0.76
N VAL A 81 4.50 8.23 1.86
CA VAL A 81 3.04 8.05 1.88
C VAL A 81 2.32 9.37 1.62
N TYR A 82 2.71 10.45 2.31
CA TYR A 82 2.08 11.75 2.13
C TYR A 82 2.29 12.28 0.70
N CYS A 83 3.52 12.24 0.22
CA CYS A 83 3.90 12.70 -1.10
C CYS A 83 3.18 11.93 -2.21
N GLU A 84 3.24 10.61 -2.15
CA GLU A 84 2.67 9.78 -3.20
C GLU A 84 1.14 9.78 -3.17
N ALA A 85 0.53 9.89 -2.00
CA ALA A 85 -0.92 10.02 -1.89
C ALA A 85 -1.44 11.32 -2.52
N LYS A 86 -0.70 12.43 -2.40
CA LYS A 86 -1.08 13.75 -2.92
C LYS A 86 -0.49 14.08 -4.30
N ARG A 87 0.29 13.19 -4.90
CA ARG A 87 1.00 13.42 -6.18
C ARG A 87 0.09 13.82 -7.35
N ASP A 88 -1.07 13.20 -7.47
CA ASP A 88 -2.03 13.53 -8.54
C ASP A 88 -3.08 14.53 -8.01
N PRO A 89 -3.04 15.81 -8.43
CA PRO A 89 -3.97 16.81 -7.94
C PRO A 89 -5.43 16.54 -8.33
N LYS A 90 -5.66 15.73 -9.38
CA LYS A 90 -7.00 15.38 -9.85
C LYS A 90 -7.59 14.18 -9.12
N LEU A 91 -6.74 13.33 -8.54
CA LEU A 91 -7.17 12.15 -7.79
C LEU A 91 -6.20 11.88 -6.64
N GLN A 92 -6.32 12.70 -5.59
CA GLN A 92 -5.56 12.48 -4.37
C GLN A 92 -6.12 11.27 -3.61
N LEU A 93 -5.21 10.46 -3.07
CA LEU A 93 -5.56 9.43 -2.10
C LEU A 93 -5.53 10.04 -0.70
N PRO A 94 -6.39 9.62 0.24
CA PRO A 94 -6.20 9.93 1.65
C PRO A 94 -4.90 9.26 2.16
N PRO A 95 -3.90 10.02 2.64
CA PRO A 95 -2.62 9.44 3.09
C PRO A 95 -2.80 8.46 4.26
N ASP A 96 -3.74 8.73 5.14
CA ASP A 96 -4.11 7.88 6.27
C ASP A 96 -4.74 6.55 5.83
N LEU A 97 -5.49 6.52 4.73
CA LEU A 97 -5.97 5.27 4.13
C LEU A 97 -4.84 4.47 3.49
N VAL A 98 -3.84 5.15 2.90
CA VAL A 98 -2.64 4.46 2.38
C VAL A 98 -1.88 3.78 3.52
N LEU A 99 -1.73 4.43 4.70
CA LEU A 99 -1.14 3.79 5.89
C LEU A 99 -1.94 2.56 6.33
N ALA A 100 -3.26 2.65 6.34
CA ALA A 100 -4.11 1.50 6.67
C ALA A 100 -3.93 0.33 5.70
N LEU A 101 -3.78 0.62 4.41
CA LEU A 101 -3.52 -0.37 3.37
C LEU A 101 -2.15 -1.02 3.59
N ILE A 102 -1.09 -0.24 3.81
CA ILE A 102 0.26 -0.76 4.09
C ILE A 102 0.24 -1.67 5.33
N GLU A 103 -0.47 -1.29 6.39
CA GLU A 103 -0.59 -2.15 7.58
C GLU A 103 -1.24 -3.49 7.26
N VAL A 104 -2.28 -3.50 6.44
CA VAL A 104 -2.96 -4.74 6.03
C VAL A 104 -2.10 -5.59 5.10
N GLU A 105 -1.34 -4.97 4.20
CA GLU A 105 -0.51 -5.66 3.22
C GLU A 105 0.75 -6.30 3.83
N SER A 106 1.49 -5.53 4.62
CA SER A 106 2.82 -5.95 5.06
C SER A 106 3.08 -5.73 6.56
N ARG A 107 2.19 -5.07 7.29
CA ARG A 107 2.44 -4.55 8.65
C ARG A 107 3.67 -3.64 8.70
N PHE A 108 3.91 -2.88 7.64
CA PHE A 108 5.08 -2.01 7.44
C PHE A 108 6.42 -2.74 7.30
N ASP A 109 6.42 -4.01 6.96
CA ASP A 109 7.65 -4.73 6.60
C ASP A 109 8.01 -4.47 5.13
N ALA A 110 9.07 -3.69 4.91
CA ALA A 110 9.56 -3.36 3.56
C ALA A 110 10.13 -4.59 2.81
N PHE A 111 10.46 -5.65 3.54
CA PHE A 111 11.01 -6.88 2.98
C PHE A 111 9.98 -8.01 2.88
N ALA A 112 8.73 -7.75 3.22
CA ALA A 112 7.67 -8.74 3.16
C ALA A 112 7.53 -9.32 1.75
N VAL A 113 7.45 -10.65 1.67
CA VAL A 113 7.17 -11.37 0.42
C VAL A 113 6.01 -12.32 0.66
N SER A 114 4.92 -12.14 -0.07
CA SER A 114 3.76 -13.01 0.04
C SER A 114 3.98 -14.36 -0.68
N PRO A 115 3.22 -15.40 -0.36
CA PRO A 115 3.24 -16.67 -1.11
C PRO A 115 2.94 -16.50 -2.60
N ALA A 116 2.27 -15.41 -2.95
CA ALA A 116 1.98 -15.03 -4.32
C ALA A 116 3.15 -14.31 -5.02
N GLY A 117 4.22 -13.96 -4.27
CA GLY A 117 5.37 -13.23 -4.77
C GLY A 117 5.19 -11.71 -4.78
N ALA A 118 4.16 -11.16 -4.12
CA ALA A 118 4.06 -9.71 -3.93
C ALA A 118 5.12 -9.24 -2.93
N VAL A 119 5.67 -8.03 -3.10
CA VAL A 119 6.86 -7.56 -2.38
C VAL A 119 6.63 -6.19 -1.74
N GLY A 120 7.15 -6.02 -0.53
CA GLY A 120 7.34 -4.76 0.16
C GLY A 120 6.10 -4.20 0.82
N LEU A 121 6.16 -2.92 1.20
CA LEU A 121 5.17 -2.22 2.01
C LEU A 121 3.74 -2.35 1.48
N MET A 122 3.55 -2.09 0.19
CA MET A 122 2.24 -2.13 -0.49
C MET A 122 2.02 -3.42 -1.29
N GLN A 123 2.85 -4.45 -1.10
CA GLN A 123 2.73 -5.76 -1.74
C GLN A 123 2.58 -5.67 -3.26
N VAL A 124 3.49 -4.97 -3.90
CA VAL A 124 3.51 -4.80 -5.35
C VAL A 124 4.06 -6.05 -6.04
N MET A 125 3.43 -6.46 -7.13
CA MET A 125 3.87 -7.63 -7.89
C MET A 125 5.13 -7.35 -8.71
N PRO A 126 6.18 -8.22 -8.65
CA PRO A 126 7.48 -8.00 -9.33
C PRO A 126 7.43 -7.99 -10.85
N PHE A 127 6.34 -8.39 -11.47
CA PHE A 127 6.22 -8.28 -12.92
C PHE A 127 6.14 -6.82 -13.38
N TRP A 128 5.65 -5.88 -12.54
CA TRP A 128 5.57 -4.47 -12.89
C TRP A 128 6.91 -3.85 -13.21
N PRO A 129 7.95 -3.87 -12.33
CA PRO A 129 9.28 -3.39 -12.68
C PRO A 129 9.83 -4.01 -13.96
N ARG A 130 9.67 -5.32 -14.16
CA ARG A 130 10.11 -6.01 -15.39
C ARG A 130 9.43 -5.49 -16.64
N GLN A 131 8.10 -5.32 -16.62
CA GLN A 131 7.36 -4.82 -17.76
C GLN A 131 7.69 -3.36 -18.10
N LEU A 132 8.07 -2.58 -17.08
CA LEU A 132 8.46 -1.19 -17.24
C LEU A 132 9.92 -1.03 -17.68
N GLY A 133 10.73 -2.11 -17.70
CA GLY A 133 12.13 -2.07 -18.02
C GLY A 133 12.99 -1.36 -16.96
N VAL A 134 12.53 -1.32 -15.70
CA VAL A 134 13.25 -0.69 -14.59
C VAL A 134 13.77 -1.74 -13.61
N GLN A 135 14.80 -1.35 -12.83
CA GLN A 135 15.32 -2.22 -11.78
C GLN A 135 14.24 -2.56 -10.76
N ASN A 136 14.22 -3.82 -10.32
CA ASN A 136 13.35 -4.24 -9.23
C ASN A 136 13.85 -3.67 -7.90
N GLN A 137 13.22 -2.61 -7.43
CA GLN A 137 13.53 -1.93 -6.17
C GLN A 137 12.34 -1.98 -5.17
N LEU A 138 11.48 -2.99 -5.29
CA LEU A 138 10.25 -3.09 -4.49
C LEU A 138 10.46 -3.28 -2.99
N VAL A 139 11.67 -3.58 -2.55
CA VAL A 139 12.05 -3.58 -1.13
C VAL A 139 12.43 -2.19 -0.61
N ARG A 140 12.55 -1.18 -1.49
CA ARG A 140 12.80 0.21 -1.09
C ARG A 140 11.48 0.94 -0.87
N VAL A 141 11.44 1.79 0.14
CA VAL A 141 10.24 2.50 0.59
C VAL A 141 9.61 3.31 -0.53
N GLU A 142 10.37 4.25 -1.11
CA GLU A 142 9.86 5.17 -2.14
C GLU A 142 9.30 4.46 -3.40
N PRO A 143 10.05 3.60 -4.10
CA PRO A 143 9.55 2.94 -5.32
C PRO A 143 8.32 2.07 -5.05
N ASN A 144 8.26 1.42 -3.90
CA ASN A 144 7.15 0.56 -3.53
C ASN A 144 5.87 1.36 -3.29
N ILE A 145 5.94 2.40 -2.45
CA ILE A 145 4.78 3.27 -2.14
C ILE A 145 4.31 4.00 -3.40
N ARG A 146 5.23 4.55 -4.20
CA ARG A 146 4.91 5.21 -5.45
C ARG A 146 4.11 4.30 -6.39
N MET A 147 4.62 3.11 -6.64
CA MET A 147 3.98 2.16 -7.54
C MET A 147 2.64 1.66 -7.00
N GLY A 148 2.58 1.35 -5.70
CA GLY A 148 1.34 0.92 -5.06
C GLY A 148 0.24 1.99 -5.08
N CYS A 149 0.58 3.25 -4.79
CA CYS A 149 -0.37 4.37 -4.87
C CYS A 149 -0.89 4.57 -6.30
N GLU A 150 -0.04 4.45 -7.33
CA GLU A 150 -0.49 4.61 -8.69
C GLU A 150 -1.40 3.47 -9.17
N ILE A 151 -1.09 2.23 -8.77
CA ILE A 151 -1.97 1.08 -9.01
C ILE A 151 -3.34 1.30 -8.35
N LEU A 152 -3.36 1.79 -7.11
CA LEU A 152 -4.61 2.08 -6.41
C LEU A 152 -5.42 3.19 -7.08
N ARG A 153 -4.77 4.29 -7.52
CA ARG A 153 -5.42 5.37 -8.30
C ARG A 153 -6.02 4.85 -9.58
N TYR A 154 -5.26 4.04 -10.31
CA TYR A 154 -5.74 3.44 -11.54
C TYR A 154 -7.04 2.64 -11.28
N TYR A 155 -7.06 1.80 -10.26
CA TYR A 155 -8.27 1.04 -9.93
C TYR A 155 -9.41 1.90 -9.41
N LEU A 156 -9.14 3.00 -8.73
CA LEU A 156 -10.19 3.96 -8.39
C LEU A 156 -10.85 4.58 -9.62
N ARG A 157 -10.07 4.93 -10.64
CA ARG A 157 -10.62 5.41 -11.93
C ARG A 157 -11.46 4.34 -12.61
N VAL A 158 -10.94 3.13 -12.73
CA VAL A 158 -11.64 1.98 -13.36
C VAL A 158 -12.95 1.65 -12.65
N GLU A 159 -12.99 1.78 -11.33
CA GLU A 159 -14.14 1.44 -10.50
C GLU A 159 -15.02 2.66 -10.15
N ASN A 160 -14.95 3.74 -10.96
CA ASN A 160 -15.76 4.95 -10.79
C ASN A 160 -15.69 5.53 -9.36
N HIS A 161 -14.49 5.58 -8.79
CA HIS A 161 -14.21 6.07 -7.42
C HIS A 161 -14.88 5.29 -6.29
N ILE A 162 -15.34 4.07 -6.53
CA ILE A 162 -15.90 3.19 -5.50
C ILE A 162 -14.76 2.46 -4.77
N TRP A 163 -14.41 2.94 -3.59
CA TRP A 163 -13.29 2.44 -2.78
C TRP A 163 -13.32 0.92 -2.53
N SER A 164 -14.47 0.37 -2.17
CA SER A 164 -14.59 -1.07 -1.91
C SER A 164 -14.26 -1.91 -3.13
N ARG A 165 -14.64 -1.46 -4.33
CA ARG A 165 -14.35 -2.15 -5.59
C ARG A 165 -12.89 -1.98 -5.99
N ALA A 166 -12.34 -0.76 -5.86
CA ALA A 166 -10.94 -0.47 -6.14
C ALA A 166 -9.99 -1.29 -5.24
N LEU A 167 -10.26 -1.35 -3.94
CA LEU A 167 -9.51 -2.17 -2.99
C LEU A 167 -9.64 -3.67 -3.29
N ALA A 168 -10.84 -4.14 -3.66
CA ALA A 168 -11.03 -5.54 -4.07
C ALA A 168 -10.20 -5.88 -5.32
N ARG A 169 -10.12 -4.95 -6.29
CA ARG A 169 -9.30 -5.11 -7.49
C ARG A 169 -7.81 -5.05 -7.18
N TYR A 170 -7.40 -4.15 -6.29
CA TYR A 170 -6.01 -4.02 -5.82
C TYR A 170 -5.49 -5.34 -5.25
N ASN A 171 -6.24 -5.95 -4.37
CA ASN A 171 -5.92 -7.27 -3.78
C ASN A 171 -6.18 -8.44 -4.73
N GLY A 172 -6.85 -8.19 -5.88
CA GLY A 172 -7.22 -9.23 -6.84
C GLY A 172 -8.44 -10.07 -6.47
N CYS A 173 -9.22 -9.65 -5.47
CA CYS A 173 -10.42 -10.34 -5.00
C CYS A 173 -11.70 -9.65 -5.49
N VAL A 174 -11.79 -9.39 -6.78
CA VAL A 174 -12.95 -8.73 -7.40
C VAL A 174 -14.25 -9.43 -7.02
N GLY A 175 -15.26 -8.65 -6.59
CA GLY A 175 -16.55 -9.16 -6.15
C GLY A 175 -16.59 -9.64 -4.68
N ARG A 176 -15.46 -9.62 -3.96
CA ARG A 176 -15.41 -9.95 -2.51
C ARG A 176 -15.19 -8.70 -1.68
N ASN A 177 -15.88 -8.59 -0.55
CA ASN A 177 -15.79 -7.41 0.32
C ASN A 177 -14.92 -7.62 1.57
N THR A 178 -14.35 -8.80 1.78
CA THR A 178 -13.56 -9.12 2.98
C THR A 178 -12.33 -8.24 3.12
N TYR A 179 -11.52 -8.17 2.07
CA TYR A 179 -10.32 -7.34 2.07
C TYR A 179 -10.63 -5.83 2.13
N PRO A 180 -11.54 -5.28 1.30
CA PRO A 180 -11.95 -3.88 1.42
C PRO A 180 -12.44 -3.53 2.82
N ALA A 181 -13.28 -4.38 3.43
CA ALA A 181 -13.79 -4.16 4.77
C ALA A 181 -12.66 -4.13 5.82
N LEU A 182 -11.65 -4.99 5.69
CA LEU A 182 -10.48 -5.03 6.56
C LEU A 182 -9.67 -3.72 6.48
N VAL A 183 -9.37 -3.25 5.27
CA VAL A 183 -8.64 -1.97 5.07
C VAL A 183 -9.43 -0.79 5.63
N MET A 184 -10.73 -0.71 5.32
CA MET A 184 -11.59 0.38 5.81
C MET A 184 -11.75 0.35 7.33
N GLN A 185 -11.87 -0.84 7.93
CA GLN A 185 -11.92 -0.98 9.39
C GLN A 185 -10.60 -0.52 10.02
N ARG A 186 -9.46 -0.90 9.44
CA ARG A 186 -8.14 -0.50 9.94
C ARG A 186 -7.97 1.01 9.82
N TRP A 187 -8.35 1.58 8.69
CA TRP A 187 -8.36 3.03 8.51
C TRP A 187 -9.17 3.75 9.60
N GLN A 188 -10.43 3.38 9.77
CA GLN A 188 -11.32 4.03 10.74
C GLN A 188 -10.84 3.91 12.20
N ARG A 189 -10.27 2.76 12.58
CA ARG A 189 -9.90 2.49 13.98
C ARG A 189 -8.51 2.98 14.37
N ALA A 190 -7.56 2.99 13.45
CA ALA A 190 -6.16 3.23 13.77
C ALA A 190 -5.56 4.47 13.07
N TRP A 191 -6.01 4.78 11.85
CA TRP A 191 -5.29 5.74 11.01
C TRP A 191 -6.08 7.01 10.69
N ARG A 192 -7.39 7.01 10.80
CA ARG A 192 -8.19 8.16 10.39
C ARG A 192 -7.68 9.47 11.01
N PHE A 193 -7.36 10.42 10.10
CA PHE A 193 -6.81 11.73 10.40
C PHE A 193 -7.92 12.78 10.52
#